data_459d3e39b0d1440aef16e7a7c721376b
#
_entry.id   459d3e39b0d1440aef16e7a7c721376b
#
_cell.length_a   1.000
_cell.length_b   1.000
_cell.length_c   1.000
_cell.angle_alpha   90.00
_cell.angle_beta   90.00
_cell.angle_gamma   90.00
#
_symmetry.space_group_name_H-M   'P 1'
#
loop_
_entity.id
_entity.type
_entity.pdbx_description
1 polymer ?
#
loop_
_entity_poly.entity_id
_entity_poly.type
_entity_poly.pdbx_seq_one_letter_code
_entity_poly.pdbx_strand_id
1 'polypeptide(L)'
;MKLPVLRKDFIISEYQIYEAKTIGADAVLLICALLETSMIREFLDIAASVGLDVLVEAHDESEVESALNAGAEIIGVNNRNLKDFSVDLQNSLRLRSLVPRVKIFVSVCGIMCAADIKLLRAAGVNGFLIGEMLMRSNNITLDLQRLSGEIND
;
A
#
# COMPACT_ATOMS: atom_id res chain seq x y z
N MET A 1 1.42 -11.52 -20.62
CA MET A 1 1.11 -11.72 -19.18
C MET A 1 0.27 -10.53 -18.73
N LYS A 2 -0.92 -10.74 -18.16
CA LYS A 2 -1.76 -9.65 -17.64
C LYS A 2 -1.34 -9.42 -16.18
N LEU A 3 -0.81 -8.22 -15.88
CA LEU A 3 -0.49 -7.82 -14.51
C LEU A 3 -1.76 -7.37 -13.79
N PRO A 4 -1.93 -7.68 -12.49
CA PRO A 4 -3.04 -7.14 -11.70
C PRO A 4 -2.93 -5.62 -11.57
N VAL A 5 -4.09 -4.96 -11.52
CA VAL A 5 -4.21 -3.50 -11.50
C VAL A 5 -4.85 -3.04 -10.20
N LEU A 6 -4.13 -2.20 -9.44
CA LEU A 6 -4.65 -1.50 -8.28
C LEU A 6 -5.26 -0.15 -8.71
N ARG A 7 -6.57 0.05 -8.45
CA ARG A 7 -7.16 1.39 -8.48
C ARG A 7 -6.70 2.17 -7.24
N LYS A 8 -5.71 3.03 -7.42
CA LYS A 8 -5.19 3.91 -6.36
C LYS A 8 -5.87 5.26 -6.43
N ASP A 9 -6.97 5.39 -5.70
CA ASP A 9 -7.84 6.57 -5.69
C ASP A 9 -8.40 6.79 -4.28
N PHE A 10 -9.02 7.95 -4.03
CA PHE A 10 -9.73 8.26 -2.78
C PHE A 10 -11.13 7.65 -2.81
N ILE A 11 -11.28 6.45 -2.25
CA ILE A 11 -12.57 5.75 -2.18
C ILE A 11 -13.29 6.18 -0.91
N ILE A 12 -14.45 6.81 -1.09
CA ILE A 12 -15.33 7.33 -0.01
C ILE A 12 -16.78 6.83 -0.15
N SER A 13 -17.06 6.03 -1.19
CA SER A 13 -18.39 5.51 -1.48
C SER A 13 -18.29 4.10 -2.05
N GLU A 14 -19.24 3.25 -1.70
CA GLU A 14 -19.38 1.89 -2.26
C GLU A 14 -19.47 1.87 -3.79
N TYR A 15 -20.08 2.89 -4.38
CA TYR A 15 -20.19 3.04 -5.84
C TYR A 15 -18.81 2.94 -6.52
N GLN A 16 -17.77 3.55 -5.92
CA GLN A 16 -16.42 3.54 -6.48
C GLN A 16 -15.79 2.15 -6.47
N ILE A 17 -16.21 1.27 -5.56
CA ILE A 17 -15.76 -0.14 -5.52
C ILE A 17 -16.38 -0.91 -6.68
N TYR A 18 -17.69 -0.76 -6.92
CA TYR A 18 -18.36 -1.36 -8.07
C TYR A 18 -17.81 -0.81 -9.39
N GLU A 19 -17.59 0.49 -9.46
CA GLU A 19 -16.97 1.12 -10.62
C GLU A 19 -15.57 0.56 -10.89
N ALA A 20 -14.73 0.40 -9.85
CA ALA A 20 -13.39 -0.20 -9.95
C ALA A 20 -13.46 -1.59 -10.62
N LYS A 21 -14.42 -2.42 -10.22
CA LYS A 21 -14.64 -3.73 -10.84
C LYS A 21 -15.01 -3.62 -12.31
N THR A 22 -15.92 -2.71 -12.67
CA THR A 22 -16.39 -2.56 -14.05
C THR A 22 -15.31 -2.06 -15.00
N ILE A 23 -14.38 -1.21 -14.51
CA ILE A 23 -13.23 -0.74 -15.31
C ILE A 23 -12.06 -1.73 -15.33
N GLY A 24 -12.18 -2.88 -14.66
CA GLY A 24 -11.22 -3.97 -14.72
C GLY A 24 -10.08 -3.90 -13.72
N ALA A 25 -10.27 -3.21 -12.59
CA ALA A 25 -9.33 -3.31 -11.47
C ALA A 25 -9.36 -4.71 -10.85
N ASP A 26 -8.22 -5.12 -10.30
CA ASP A 26 -8.07 -6.35 -9.51
C ASP A 26 -8.05 -6.04 -8.02
N ALA A 27 -7.67 -4.81 -7.64
CA ALA A 27 -7.63 -4.34 -6.26
C ALA A 27 -8.02 -2.85 -6.16
N VAL A 28 -8.40 -2.44 -4.94
CA VAL A 28 -8.70 -1.05 -4.58
C VAL A 28 -7.90 -0.60 -3.35
N LEU A 29 -7.76 0.72 -3.19
CA LEU A 29 -7.15 1.35 -2.03
C LEU A 29 -8.24 1.90 -1.11
N LEU A 30 -8.18 1.58 0.18
CA LEU A 30 -8.92 2.26 1.24
C LEU A 30 -7.94 2.99 2.15
N ILE A 31 -8.27 4.19 2.60
CA ILE A 31 -7.37 5.05 3.39
C ILE A 31 -7.99 5.32 4.75
N CYS A 32 -7.32 4.88 5.83
CA CYS A 32 -7.81 5.03 7.20
C CYS A 32 -8.05 6.49 7.59
N ALA A 33 -7.22 7.43 7.10
CA ALA A 33 -7.41 8.86 7.37
C ALA A 33 -8.73 9.44 6.82
N LEU A 34 -9.40 8.73 5.90
CA LEU A 34 -10.64 9.18 5.25
C LEU A 34 -11.88 8.42 5.70
N LEU A 35 -11.71 7.25 6.31
CA LEU A 35 -12.79 6.30 6.56
C LEU A 35 -12.80 5.86 8.03
N GLU A 36 -13.96 5.84 8.62
CA GLU A 36 -14.17 5.24 9.93
C GLU A 36 -13.97 3.71 9.85
N THR A 37 -13.54 3.09 10.95
CA THR A 37 -13.29 1.64 11.02
C THR A 37 -14.47 0.79 10.53
N SER A 38 -15.69 1.20 10.84
CA SER A 38 -16.93 0.54 10.39
C SER A 38 -17.11 0.60 8.88
N MET A 39 -16.80 1.76 8.26
CA MET A 39 -16.86 1.93 6.80
C MET A 39 -15.77 1.11 6.10
N ILE A 40 -14.56 1.05 6.67
CA ILE A 40 -13.50 0.20 6.12
C ILE A 40 -13.98 -1.26 6.09
N ARG A 41 -14.57 -1.75 7.17
CA ARG A 41 -15.11 -3.12 7.24
C ARG A 41 -16.17 -3.36 6.17
N GLU A 42 -17.14 -2.47 6.06
CA GLU A 42 -18.20 -2.54 5.05
C GLU A 42 -17.63 -2.58 3.63
N PHE A 43 -16.65 -1.72 3.34
CA PHE A 43 -16.02 -1.65 2.02
C PHE A 43 -15.15 -2.88 1.72
N LEU A 44 -14.53 -3.48 2.74
CA LEU A 44 -13.84 -4.76 2.62
C LEU A 44 -14.82 -5.88 2.21
N ASP A 45 -15.99 -5.95 2.85
CA ASP A 45 -17.03 -6.94 2.53
C ASP A 45 -17.58 -6.75 1.11
N ILE A 46 -17.83 -5.49 0.70
CA ILE A 46 -18.29 -5.17 -0.66
C ILE A 46 -17.23 -5.56 -1.68
N ALA A 47 -15.97 -5.19 -1.47
CA ALA A 47 -14.87 -5.53 -2.37
C ALA A 47 -14.73 -7.06 -2.53
N ALA A 48 -14.80 -7.80 -1.43
CA ALA A 48 -14.76 -9.26 -1.43
C ALA A 48 -15.93 -9.85 -2.22
N SER A 49 -17.14 -9.30 -2.09
CA SER A 49 -18.34 -9.78 -2.80
C SER A 49 -18.23 -9.68 -4.33
N VAL A 50 -17.45 -8.72 -4.82
CA VAL A 50 -17.21 -8.52 -6.27
C VAL A 50 -15.84 -9.06 -6.72
N GLY A 51 -15.09 -9.72 -5.83
CA GLY A 51 -13.80 -10.33 -6.14
C GLY A 51 -12.71 -9.28 -6.43
N LEU A 52 -12.60 -8.27 -5.57
CA LEU A 52 -11.50 -7.31 -5.53
C LEU A 52 -10.68 -7.51 -4.27
N ASP A 53 -9.36 -7.47 -4.39
CA ASP A 53 -8.47 -7.33 -3.24
C ASP A 53 -8.47 -5.89 -2.73
N VAL A 54 -8.08 -5.70 -1.46
CA VAL A 54 -8.06 -4.37 -0.84
C VAL A 54 -6.73 -4.12 -0.15
N LEU A 55 -6.07 -3.03 -0.52
CA LEU A 55 -4.96 -2.44 0.22
C LEU A 55 -5.53 -1.37 1.17
N VAL A 56 -5.40 -1.57 2.48
CA VAL A 56 -5.80 -0.56 3.48
C VAL A 56 -4.56 0.24 3.89
N GLU A 57 -4.56 1.53 3.58
CA GLU A 57 -3.44 2.43 3.84
C GLU A 57 -3.59 3.11 5.21
N ALA A 58 -2.51 3.09 6.00
CA ALA A 58 -2.39 3.69 7.32
C ALA A 58 -1.11 4.54 7.43
N HIS A 59 -1.11 5.57 8.29
CA HIS A 59 0.01 6.50 8.48
C HIS A 59 0.60 6.44 9.90
N ASP A 60 -0.18 6.00 10.88
CA ASP A 60 0.22 5.94 12.29
C ASP A 60 -0.33 4.70 13.00
N GLU A 61 -0.04 4.58 14.30
CA GLU A 61 -0.46 3.45 15.13
C GLU A 61 -1.96 3.31 15.21
N SER A 62 -2.69 4.40 15.35
CA SER A 62 -4.15 4.38 15.50
C SER A 62 -4.84 3.94 14.20
N GLU A 63 -4.31 4.33 13.07
CA GLU A 63 -4.79 3.92 11.76
C GLU A 63 -4.45 2.44 11.47
N VAL A 64 -3.27 1.94 11.89
CA VAL A 64 -2.94 0.52 11.81
C VAL A 64 -3.90 -0.31 12.68
N GLU A 65 -4.21 0.15 13.89
CA GLU A 65 -5.20 -0.49 14.75
C GLU A 65 -6.59 -0.51 14.12
N SER A 66 -7.01 0.61 13.52
CA SER A 66 -8.28 0.72 12.78
C SER A 66 -8.35 -0.29 11.63
N ALA A 67 -7.29 -0.39 10.81
CA ALA A 67 -7.19 -1.34 9.71
C ALA A 67 -7.31 -2.79 10.21
N LEU A 68 -6.60 -3.14 11.29
CA LEU A 68 -6.65 -4.47 11.90
C LEU A 68 -8.05 -4.79 12.46
N ASN A 69 -8.67 -3.84 13.17
CA ASN A 69 -10.00 -3.97 13.73
C ASN A 69 -11.09 -4.08 12.65
N ALA A 70 -10.87 -3.45 11.49
CA ALA A 70 -11.75 -3.61 10.33
C ALA A 70 -11.63 -4.98 9.67
N GLY A 71 -10.53 -5.72 9.90
CA GLY A 71 -10.29 -7.03 9.31
C GLY A 71 -9.41 -7.01 8.05
N ALA A 72 -8.63 -5.95 7.83
CA ALA A 72 -7.74 -5.85 6.67
C ALA A 72 -6.74 -7.03 6.60
N GLU A 73 -6.57 -7.60 5.41
CA GLU A 73 -5.58 -8.65 5.12
C GLU A 73 -4.27 -8.06 4.56
N ILE A 74 -4.36 -6.95 3.82
CA ILE A 74 -3.23 -6.25 3.22
C ILE A 74 -3.21 -4.84 3.80
N ILE A 75 -2.18 -4.52 4.56
CA ILE A 75 -2.01 -3.22 5.21
C ILE A 75 -0.80 -2.51 4.61
N GLY A 76 -1.05 -1.31 4.07
CA GLY A 76 -0.02 -0.44 3.53
C GLY A 76 0.32 0.67 4.52
N VAL A 77 1.59 0.83 4.87
CA VAL A 77 2.03 1.98 5.66
C VAL A 77 2.64 3.02 4.75
N ASN A 78 2.04 4.20 4.75
CA ASN A 78 2.52 5.33 3.96
C ASN A 78 3.60 6.09 4.72
N ASN A 79 4.80 6.13 4.13
CA ASN A 79 5.96 6.84 4.67
C ASN A 79 5.91 8.36 4.38
N ARG A 80 4.95 8.80 3.56
CA ARG A 80 4.75 10.23 3.27
C ARG A 80 3.76 10.82 4.25
N ASN A 81 4.18 11.85 4.97
CA ASN A 81 3.29 12.67 5.77
C ASN A 81 2.40 13.52 4.84
N LEU A 82 1.09 13.39 4.98
CA LEU A 82 0.14 14.12 4.12
C LEU A 82 0.02 15.62 4.43
N LYS A 83 0.58 16.08 5.58
CA LYS A 83 0.49 17.49 6.00
C LYS A 83 1.63 18.34 5.42
N ASP A 84 2.85 17.79 5.38
CA ASP A 84 4.06 18.52 4.96
C ASP A 84 4.80 17.84 3.81
N PHE A 85 4.29 16.69 3.33
CA PHE A 85 4.86 15.84 2.28
C PHE A 85 6.26 15.31 2.57
N SER A 86 6.74 15.42 3.80
CA SER A 86 7.98 14.78 4.22
C SER A 86 7.87 13.25 4.10
N VAL A 87 9.00 12.60 3.86
CA VAL A 87 9.07 11.15 3.67
C VAL A 87 10.06 10.56 4.64
N ASP A 88 9.62 9.56 5.42
CA ASP A 88 10.46 8.86 6.39
C ASP A 88 10.17 7.35 6.37
N LEU A 89 11.13 6.56 5.87
CA LEU A 89 11.05 5.10 5.83
C LEU A 89 11.00 4.46 7.23
N GLN A 90 11.45 5.18 8.28
CA GLN A 90 11.38 4.70 9.65
C GLN A 90 9.93 4.46 10.09
N ASN A 91 8.96 5.15 9.45
CA ASN A 91 7.55 4.92 9.73
C ASN A 91 7.14 3.46 9.45
N SER A 92 7.47 2.93 8.27
CA SER A 92 7.23 1.51 7.97
C SER A 92 7.94 0.56 8.93
N LEU A 93 9.19 0.83 9.29
CA LEU A 93 9.96 0.00 10.23
C LEU A 93 9.33 -0.02 11.61
N ARG A 94 8.92 1.13 12.11
CA ARG A 94 8.27 1.31 13.42
C ARG A 94 6.91 0.61 13.47
N LEU A 95 6.07 0.83 12.49
CA LEU A 95 4.70 0.29 12.45
C LEU A 95 4.64 -1.19 12.06
N ARG A 96 5.69 -1.74 11.43
CA ARG A 96 5.72 -3.17 11.06
C ARG A 96 5.52 -4.09 12.26
N SER A 97 6.01 -3.71 13.44
CA SER A 97 5.88 -4.52 14.66
C SER A 97 4.45 -4.65 15.17
N LEU A 98 3.57 -3.73 14.80
CA LEU A 98 2.17 -3.71 15.21
C LEU A 98 1.28 -4.63 14.34
N VAL A 99 1.75 -4.97 13.15
CA VAL A 99 0.99 -5.79 12.20
C VAL A 99 1.40 -7.27 12.34
N PRO A 100 0.46 -8.18 12.63
CA PRO A 100 0.75 -9.62 12.74
C PRO A 100 1.42 -10.16 11.46
N ARG A 101 2.35 -11.11 11.63
CA ARG A 101 3.11 -11.66 10.49
C ARG A 101 2.27 -12.45 9.48
N VAL A 102 1.09 -12.86 9.87
CA VAL A 102 0.11 -13.53 8.99
C VAL A 102 -0.53 -12.56 7.99
N LYS A 103 -0.52 -11.25 8.27
CA LYS A 103 -1.01 -10.21 7.37
C LYS A 103 0.07 -9.76 6.40
N ILE A 104 -0.34 -9.34 5.20
CA ILE A 104 0.56 -8.77 4.20
C ILE A 104 0.82 -7.30 4.55
N PHE A 105 2.09 -6.95 4.70
CA PHE A 105 2.53 -5.60 4.99
C PHE A 105 3.22 -4.98 3.77
N VAL A 106 2.72 -3.83 3.33
CA VAL A 106 3.23 -3.08 2.19
C VAL A 106 3.81 -1.75 2.66
N SER A 107 5.04 -1.44 2.27
CA SER A 107 5.61 -0.09 2.47
C SER A 107 5.26 0.78 1.27
N VAL A 108 4.61 1.91 1.55
CA VAL A 108 4.10 2.83 0.53
C VAL A 108 4.92 4.12 0.56
N CYS A 109 5.38 4.56 -0.60
CA CYS A 109 6.22 5.76 -0.80
C CYS A 109 7.62 5.68 -0.16
N GLY A 110 8.51 6.59 -0.58
CA GLY A 110 9.79 6.87 0.07
C GLY A 110 10.94 5.93 -0.29
N ILE A 111 10.71 4.90 -1.08
CA ILE A 111 11.77 3.99 -1.53
C ILE A 111 12.49 4.64 -2.71
N MET A 112 13.81 4.80 -2.58
CA MET A 112 14.66 5.46 -3.56
C MET A 112 15.74 4.55 -4.15
N CYS A 113 16.14 3.49 -3.44
CA CYS A 113 17.22 2.61 -3.86
C CYS A 113 17.04 1.16 -3.38
N ALA A 114 17.87 0.25 -3.87
CA ALA A 114 17.87 -1.15 -3.49
C ALA A 114 18.19 -1.37 -2.00
N ALA A 115 18.98 -0.48 -1.38
CA ALA A 115 19.30 -0.56 0.04
C ALA A 115 18.04 -0.38 0.91
N ASP A 116 17.13 0.52 0.53
CA ASP A 116 15.86 0.71 1.22
C ASP A 116 15.01 -0.56 1.19
N ILE A 117 14.94 -1.21 0.02
CA ILE A 117 14.21 -2.48 -0.14
C ILE A 117 14.83 -3.58 0.73
N LYS A 118 16.17 -3.69 0.76
CA LYS A 118 16.86 -4.67 1.62
C LYS A 118 16.56 -4.45 3.10
N LEU A 119 16.60 -3.20 3.54
CA LEU A 119 16.28 -2.80 4.92
C LEU A 119 14.84 -3.19 5.29
N LEU A 120 13.88 -2.81 4.46
CA LEU A 120 12.46 -3.10 4.69
C LEU A 120 12.14 -4.61 4.63
N ARG A 121 12.75 -5.34 3.71
CA ARG A 121 12.62 -6.82 3.65
C ARG A 121 13.16 -7.49 4.90
N ALA A 122 14.31 -7.04 5.42
CA ALA A 122 14.87 -7.55 6.66
C ALA A 122 13.95 -7.32 7.87
N ALA A 123 13.18 -6.25 7.85
CA ALA A 123 12.14 -5.98 8.85
C ALA A 123 10.86 -6.83 8.66
N GLY A 124 10.71 -7.55 7.54
CA GLY A 124 9.55 -8.39 7.25
C GLY A 124 8.44 -7.68 6.48
N VAL A 125 8.79 -6.67 5.69
CA VAL A 125 7.88 -6.04 4.72
C VAL A 125 7.72 -6.99 3.52
N ASN A 126 6.48 -7.22 3.08
CA ASN A 126 6.13 -8.19 2.05
C ASN A 126 6.10 -7.56 0.65
N GLY A 127 5.71 -6.29 0.55
CA GLY A 127 5.53 -5.59 -0.72
C GLY A 127 5.89 -4.12 -0.64
N PHE A 128 6.06 -3.53 -1.82
CA PHE A 128 6.46 -2.12 -1.97
C PHE A 128 5.59 -1.44 -3.00
N LEU A 129 5.10 -0.24 -2.68
CA LEU A 129 4.40 0.61 -3.63
C LEU A 129 5.27 1.82 -3.94
N ILE A 130 5.79 1.87 -5.17
CA ILE A 130 6.76 2.85 -5.63
C ILE A 130 6.19 3.58 -6.84
N GLY A 131 5.91 4.88 -6.71
CA GLY A 131 5.40 5.70 -7.80
C GLY A 131 6.38 6.79 -8.20
N GLU A 132 6.64 7.74 -7.30
CA GLU A 132 7.37 8.97 -7.62
C GLU A 132 8.75 8.72 -8.26
N MET A 133 9.54 7.83 -7.67
CA MET A 133 10.88 7.50 -8.16
C MET A 133 10.82 6.97 -9.60
N LEU A 134 9.91 6.06 -9.90
CA LEU A 134 9.76 5.49 -11.25
C LEU A 134 9.17 6.51 -12.24
N MET A 135 8.27 7.38 -11.83
CA MET A 135 7.69 8.42 -12.68
C MET A 135 8.69 9.52 -13.03
N ARG A 136 9.72 9.74 -12.19
CA ARG A 136 10.83 10.67 -12.45
C ARG A 136 11.99 10.04 -13.22
N SER A 137 11.95 8.71 -13.42
CA SER A 137 13.01 7.95 -14.07
C SER A 137 13.14 8.28 -15.56
N ASN A 138 14.37 8.41 -16.02
CA ASN A 138 14.69 8.49 -17.45
C ASN A 138 14.72 7.09 -18.11
N ASN A 139 14.82 6.00 -17.30
CA ASN A 139 14.81 4.62 -17.77
C ASN A 139 14.20 3.71 -16.72
N ILE A 140 12.87 3.56 -16.74
CA ILE A 140 12.08 2.81 -15.77
C ILE A 140 12.55 1.34 -15.69
N THR A 141 12.89 0.72 -16.82
CA THR A 141 13.35 -0.68 -16.85
C THR A 141 14.65 -0.84 -16.07
N LEU A 142 15.62 0.04 -16.31
CA LEU A 142 16.90 0.01 -15.61
C LEU A 142 16.73 0.23 -14.10
N ASP A 143 15.91 1.20 -13.71
CA ASP A 143 15.67 1.51 -12.30
C ASP A 143 14.89 0.39 -11.59
N LEU A 144 13.96 -0.28 -12.27
CA LEU A 144 13.31 -1.48 -11.73
C LEU A 144 14.30 -2.63 -11.51
N GLN A 145 15.23 -2.85 -12.46
CA GLN A 145 16.28 -3.88 -12.33
C GLN A 145 17.25 -3.57 -11.17
N ARG A 146 17.58 -2.30 -10.96
CA ARG A 146 18.36 -1.86 -9.79
C ARG A 146 17.61 -2.11 -8.48
N LEU A 147 16.35 -1.69 -8.41
CA LEU A 147 15.51 -1.91 -7.24
C LEU A 147 15.29 -3.40 -6.92
N SER A 148 15.17 -4.26 -7.94
CA SER A 148 15.04 -5.70 -7.75
C SER A 148 16.34 -6.36 -7.30
N GLY A 149 17.50 -5.72 -7.50
CA GLY A 149 18.82 -6.24 -7.24
C GLY A 149 19.35 -7.16 -8.35
N GLU A 150 18.76 -7.10 -9.54
CA GLU A 150 19.23 -7.85 -10.72
C GLU A 150 20.53 -7.25 -11.28
N ILE A 151 20.72 -5.95 -11.10
CA ILE A 151 21.96 -5.25 -11.44
C ILE A 151 22.39 -4.36 -10.26
N ASN A 152 23.70 -4.23 -10.07
CA ASN A 152 24.28 -3.33 -9.08
C ASN A 152 24.27 -1.89 -9.59
N ASP A 153 24.23 -0.93 -8.66
CA ASP A 153 24.34 0.51 -8.94
C ASP A 153 25.68 0.88 -9.58
#